data_74e8efc26cc1a9d1e0c239560fbb408e
#
_entry.id   74e8efc26cc1a9d1e0c239560fbb408e
#
_cell.length_a   1.000
_cell.length_b   1.000
_cell.length_c   1.000
_cell.angle_alpha   90.00
_cell.angle_beta   90.00
_cell.angle_gamma   90.00
#
_symmetry.space_group_name_H-M   'P 1'
#
loop_
_entity.id
_entity.type
_entity.pdbx_description
1 polymer ?
#
loop_
_entity_poly.entity_id
_entity_poly.type
_entity_poly.pdbx_seq_one_letter_code
_entity_poly.pdbx_strand_id
1 'polypeptide(L)'
;MKDVDDIAAVMVDLGRRARAAANELAFADPAAKRLAIEAAADAVMARAEEIKAANAKDMEFAREKGLSGAMIDRLMLDDARIAAMAGGLRTVAAQDDPVGQVMSEWDRPSGLHIKRVRTPLGVIGVIYESRPNVTADAGALCLKAGNAVILRGGSESFHSSGVIHSCLQDGLRAAGLPEDAIQRVPTRDRAAVAELLRMTDYVDVIVPRGGKGLVGLVQREARVPVFAHLEGIVHIYLDKDADPQKAMDVVMNAKTRRTGICGAAECLLIHRDLVDGLGGDIIRALVEAGVRVHADPTLATIEGTTPATDADWGREYLDMDIAAKVVDDVDGAIEHIRTFSSSHTDCVITEDDAVADRFFTRLDSAILMRNASTQFADGGEFGMGAEIGIATGKMHARGPVGAEQLTSFKYIVVGQGTVRP
;
A
#
# COMPACT_ATOMS: atom_id res chain seq x y z
N MET A 1 23.57 16.96 -16.70
CA MET A 1 22.31 17.24 -16.00
C MET A 1 22.36 18.71 -15.61
N LYS A 2 21.49 19.57 -16.10
CA LYS A 2 21.42 20.96 -15.62
C LYS A 2 20.99 20.89 -14.16
N ASP A 3 21.78 21.49 -13.27
CA ASP A 3 21.32 21.79 -11.94
C ASP A 3 20.07 22.68 -12.09
N VAL A 4 19.00 22.30 -11.40
CA VAL A 4 17.78 23.10 -11.40
C VAL A 4 18.03 24.20 -10.39
N ASP A 5 18.38 25.39 -10.88
CA ASP A 5 18.78 26.55 -10.05
C ASP A 5 17.65 27.03 -9.14
N ASP A 6 16.38 26.64 -9.41
CA ASP A 6 15.22 26.99 -8.59
C ASP A 6 14.23 25.80 -8.49
N ILE A 7 14.49 24.92 -7.52
CA ILE A 7 13.63 23.75 -7.27
C ILE A 7 12.21 24.17 -6.87
N ALA A 8 12.08 25.24 -6.09
CA ALA A 8 10.77 25.70 -5.63
C ALA A 8 9.91 26.16 -6.81
N ALA A 9 10.47 26.92 -7.76
CA ALA A 9 9.75 27.36 -8.94
C ALA A 9 9.32 26.18 -9.84
N VAL A 10 10.20 25.17 -10.01
CA VAL A 10 9.87 23.96 -10.76
C VAL A 10 8.73 23.19 -10.09
N MET A 11 8.76 23.04 -8.78
CA MET A 11 7.70 22.34 -8.04
C MET A 11 6.37 23.07 -8.08
N VAL A 12 6.37 24.40 -7.98
CA VAL A 12 5.17 25.24 -8.15
C VAL A 12 4.58 25.09 -9.55
N ASP A 13 5.42 25.09 -10.60
CA ASP A 13 4.94 24.89 -11.98
C ASP A 13 4.33 23.49 -12.17
N LEU A 14 4.97 22.44 -11.67
CA LEU A 14 4.42 21.08 -11.65
C LEU A 14 3.06 21.05 -10.94
N GLY A 15 2.95 21.64 -9.77
CA GLY A 15 1.72 21.70 -9.00
C GLY A 15 0.59 22.42 -9.73
N ARG A 16 0.89 23.59 -10.33
CA ARG A 16 -0.08 24.37 -11.12
C ARG A 16 -0.62 23.58 -12.32
N ARG A 17 0.27 22.91 -13.07
CA ARG A 17 -0.10 22.07 -14.22
C ARG A 17 -0.90 20.82 -13.80
N ALA A 18 -0.49 20.15 -12.71
CA ALA A 18 -1.23 19.01 -12.15
C ALA A 18 -2.64 19.43 -11.72
N ARG A 19 -2.79 20.58 -11.06
CA ARG A 19 -4.10 21.10 -10.63
C ARG A 19 -5.01 21.40 -11.84
N ALA A 20 -4.47 21.98 -12.91
CA ALA A 20 -5.21 22.21 -14.15
C ALA A 20 -5.67 20.88 -14.78
N ALA A 21 -4.77 19.91 -14.89
CA ALA A 21 -5.09 18.57 -15.40
C ALA A 21 -6.12 17.83 -14.53
N ALA A 22 -6.04 17.93 -13.21
CA ALA A 22 -7.00 17.31 -12.28
C ALA A 22 -8.42 17.85 -12.49
N ASN A 23 -8.56 19.14 -12.77
CA ASN A 23 -9.86 19.76 -13.06
C ASN A 23 -10.51 19.19 -14.33
N GLU A 24 -9.72 18.86 -15.35
CA GLU A 24 -10.22 18.21 -16.57
C GLU A 24 -10.53 16.72 -16.33
N LEU A 25 -9.62 15.99 -15.63
CA LEU A 25 -9.80 14.59 -15.34
C LEU A 25 -11.03 14.28 -14.49
N ALA A 26 -11.43 15.20 -13.61
CA ALA A 26 -12.61 15.03 -12.77
C ALA A 26 -13.90 14.77 -13.57
N PHE A 27 -13.90 15.12 -14.86
CA PHE A 27 -15.02 14.96 -15.78
C PHE A 27 -14.68 14.13 -17.01
N ALA A 28 -13.50 13.48 -17.02
CA ALA A 28 -13.06 12.65 -18.13
C ALA A 28 -13.94 11.41 -18.30
N ASP A 29 -14.21 11.07 -19.56
CA ASP A 29 -14.98 9.86 -19.90
C ASP A 29 -14.27 8.60 -19.34
N PRO A 30 -14.98 7.71 -18.64
CA PRO A 30 -14.45 6.42 -18.21
C PRO A 30 -13.76 5.62 -19.33
N ALA A 31 -14.29 5.65 -20.55
CA ALA A 31 -13.71 4.99 -21.72
C ALA A 31 -12.35 5.63 -22.13
N ALA A 32 -12.20 6.94 -22.02
CA ALA A 32 -10.95 7.62 -22.31
C ALA A 32 -9.88 7.27 -21.27
N LYS A 33 -10.22 7.22 -19.98
CA LYS A 33 -9.31 6.79 -18.90
C LYS A 33 -8.86 5.33 -19.11
N ARG A 34 -9.79 4.44 -19.46
CA ARG A 34 -9.50 3.05 -19.78
C ARG A 34 -8.54 2.94 -20.96
N LEU A 35 -8.85 3.61 -22.08
CA LEU A 35 -8.01 3.64 -23.28
C LEU A 35 -6.59 4.11 -22.97
N ALA A 36 -6.45 5.19 -22.18
CA ALA A 36 -5.14 5.69 -21.80
C ALA A 36 -4.29 4.66 -21.04
N ILE A 37 -4.90 3.92 -20.10
CA ILE A 37 -4.19 2.91 -19.32
C ILE A 37 -3.84 1.69 -20.18
N GLU A 38 -4.75 1.25 -21.05
CA GLU A 38 -4.49 0.13 -22.01
C GLU A 38 -3.37 0.49 -22.99
N ALA A 39 -3.40 1.68 -23.59
CA ALA A 39 -2.35 2.15 -24.49
C ALA A 39 -1.00 2.33 -23.77
N ALA A 40 -1.01 2.75 -22.51
CA ALA A 40 0.19 2.78 -21.68
C ALA A 40 0.78 1.37 -21.44
N ALA A 41 -0.07 0.37 -21.21
CA ALA A 41 0.35 -1.02 -21.04
C ALA A 41 1.00 -1.56 -22.35
N ASP A 42 0.43 -1.22 -23.48
CA ASP A 42 0.98 -1.59 -24.79
C ASP A 42 2.32 -0.88 -25.05
N ALA A 43 2.45 0.39 -24.69
CA ALA A 43 3.70 1.15 -24.78
C ALA A 43 4.79 0.55 -23.87
N VAL A 44 4.45 0.12 -22.64
CA VAL A 44 5.38 -0.55 -21.73
C VAL A 44 5.92 -1.84 -22.36
N MET A 45 5.07 -2.67 -22.97
CA MET A 45 5.49 -3.89 -23.63
C MET A 45 6.33 -3.60 -24.89
N ALA A 46 5.91 -2.65 -25.71
CA ALA A 46 6.63 -2.28 -26.94
C ALA A 46 8.03 -1.69 -26.66
N ARG A 47 8.21 -1.03 -25.51
CA ARG A 47 9.46 -0.39 -25.11
C ARG A 47 10.21 -1.17 -24.00
N ALA A 48 9.96 -2.49 -23.88
CA ALA A 48 10.57 -3.32 -22.83
C ALA A 48 12.11 -3.26 -22.87
N GLU A 49 12.73 -3.30 -24.05
CA GLU A 49 14.20 -3.21 -24.21
C GLU A 49 14.74 -1.85 -23.74
N GLU A 50 14.02 -0.75 -24.02
CA GLU A 50 14.40 0.57 -23.56
C GLU A 50 14.29 0.68 -22.03
N ILE A 51 13.24 0.11 -21.44
CA ILE A 51 13.06 0.04 -20.00
C ILE A 51 14.20 -0.76 -19.35
N LYS A 52 14.57 -1.93 -19.90
CA LYS A 52 15.69 -2.74 -19.39
C LYS A 52 17.02 -2.00 -19.50
N ALA A 53 17.27 -1.32 -20.62
CA ALA A 53 18.49 -0.53 -20.82
C ALA A 53 18.58 0.65 -19.84
N ALA A 54 17.46 1.30 -19.54
CA ALA A 54 17.38 2.35 -18.50
C ALA A 54 17.57 1.76 -17.10
N ASN A 55 16.96 0.61 -16.82
CA ASN A 55 17.09 -0.09 -15.55
C ASN A 55 18.53 -0.57 -15.30
N ALA A 56 19.26 -0.99 -16.32
CA ALA A 56 20.68 -1.35 -16.18
C ALA A 56 21.53 -0.20 -15.60
N LYS A 57 21.26 1.05 -16.03
CA LYS A 57 21.92 2.25 -15.47
C LYS A 57 21.56 2.50 -14.01
N ASP A 58 20.30 2.26 -13.66
CA ASP A 58 19.83 2.39 -12.28
C ASP A 58 20.44 1.29 -11.40
N MET A 59 20.57 0.06 -11.91
CA MET A 59 21.22 -1.06 -11.22
C MET A 59 22.71 -0.84 -10.98
N GLU A 60 23.43 -0.24 -11.93
CA GLU A 60 24.83 0.16 -11.77
C GLU A 60 24.97 1.21 -10.67
N PHE A 61 24.18 2.28 -10.72
CA PHE A 61 24.13 3.31 -9.70
C PHE A 61 23.82 2.74 -8.30
N ALA A 62 22.85 1.80 -8.21
CA ALA A 62 22.48 1.17 -6.94
C ALA A 62 23.65 0.36 -6.32
N ARG A 63 24.39 -0.39 -7.15
CA ARG A 63 25.57 -1.14 -6.71
C ARG A 63 26.70 -0.21 -6.24
N GLU A 64 26.99 0.85 -6.99
CA GLU A 64 27.99 1.86 -6.63
C GLU A 64 27.65 2.56 -5.30
N LYS A 65 26.37 2.76 -5.01
CA LYS A 65 25.87 3.34 -3.75
C LYS A 65 25.82 2.34 -2.60
N GLY A 66 26.08 1.04 -2.85
CA GLY A 66 26.08 0.01 -1.83
C GLY A 66 24.68 -0.29 -1.28
N LEU A 67 23.63 -0.22 -2.11
CA LEU A 67 22.29 -0.57 -1.68
C LEU A 67 22.20 -2.04 -1.27
N SER A 68 21.32 -2.35 -0.31
CA SER A 68 21.10 -3.72 0.15
C SER A 68 20.58 -4.62 -0.98
N GLY A 69 20.83 -5.94 -0.85
CA GLY A 69 20.34 -6.92 -1.81
C GLY A 69 18.82 -6.86 -2.02
N ALA A 70 18.06 -6.63 -0.95
CA ALA A 70 16.61 -6.46 -1.01
C ALA A 70 16.18 -5.21 -1.80
N MET A 71 16.91 -4.10 -1.71
CA MET A 71 16.65 -2.89 -2.50
C MET A 71 17.01 -3.11 -3.97
N ILE A 72 18.13 -3.81 -4.24
CA ILE A 72 18.57 -4.15 -5.60
C ILE A 72 17.55 -5.10 -6.26
N ASP A 73 17.04 -6.11 -5.55
CA ASP A 73 15.99 -6.99 -6.08
C ASP A 73 14.71 -6.23 -6.43
N ARG A 74 14.27 -5.31 -5.57
CA ARG A 74 13.08 -4.47 -5.82
C ARG A 74 13.26 -3.53 -7.00
N LEU A 75 14.49 -3.10 -7.29
CA LEU A 75 14.81 -2.18 -8.37
C LEU A 75 14.87 -2.87 -9.74
N MET A 76 15.25 -4.14 -9.77
CA MET A 76 15.47 -4.90 -11.00
C MET A 76 14.20 -5.03 -11.83
N LEU A 77 14.30 -4.82 -13.15
CA LEU A 77 13.25 -5.04 -14.13
C LEU A 77 13.76 -5.98 -15.23
N ASP A 78 13.24 -7.19 -15.23
CA ASP A 78 13.37 -8.18 -16.28
C ASP A 78 12.09 -8.28 -17.12
N ASP A 79 12.08 -9.16 -18.13
CA ASP A 79 10.93 -9.36 -19.02
C ASP A 79 9.67 -9.78 -18.24
N ALA A 80 9.83 -10.64 -17.23
CA ALA A 80 8.71 -11.11 -16.42
C ALA A 80 8.11 -9.99 -15.58
N ARG A 81 8.94 -9.13 -14.97
CA ARG A 81 8.49 -7.99 -14.16
C ARG A 81 7.88 -6.89 -15.02
N ILE A 82 8.40 -6.66 -16.23
CA ILE A 82 7.81 -5.72 -17.19
C ILE A 82 6.45 -6.23 -17.67
N ALA A 83 6.35 -7.52 -18.02
CA ALA A 83 5.08 -8.13 -18.39
C ALA A 83 4.05 -8.09 -17.24
N ALA A 84 4.48 -8.35 -16.02
CA ALA A 84 3.62 -8.23 -14.83
C ALA A 84 3.13 -6.79 -14.61
N MET A 85 3.99 -5.78 -14.80
CA MET A 85 3.62 -4.36 -14.73
C MET A 85 2.57 -4.00 -15.80
N ALA A 86 2.76 -4.42 -17.05
CA ALA A 86 1.77 -4.21 -18.11
C ALA A 86 0.45 -4.96 -17.82
N GLY A 87 0.53 -6.17 -17.25
CA GLY A 87 -0.63 -6.91 -16.76
C GLY A 87 -1.39 -6.16 -15.68
N GLY A 88 -0.68 -5.58 -14.71
CA GLY A 88 -1.26 -4.73 -13.66
C GLY A 88 -2.00 -3.52 -14.23
N LEU A 89 -1.39 -2.83 -15.21
CA LEU A 89 -2.05 -1.72 -15.92
C LEU A 89 -3.38 -2.16 -16.56
N ARG A 90 -3.39 -3.31 -17.26
CA ARG A 90 -4.62 -3.84 -17.89
C ARG A 90 -5.66 -4.23 -16.85
N THR A 91 -5.25 -4.78 -15.71
CA THR A 91 -6.16 -5.08 -14.60
C THR A 91 -6.82 -3.82 -14.06
N VAL A 92 -6.07 -2.73 -13.84
CA VAL A 92 -6.62 -1.43 -13.43
C VAL A 92 -7.53 -0.84 -14.51
N ALA A 93 -7.17 -0.94 -15.78
CA ALA A 93 -8.00 -0.47 -16.90
C ALA A 93 -9.38 -1.14 -16.92
N ALA A 94 -9.42 -2.46 -16.63
CA ALA A 94 -10.63 -3.28 -16.66
C ALA A 94 -11.58 -3.04 -15.47
N GLN A 95 -11.13 -2.40 -14.39
CA GLN A 95 -11.99 -2.08 -13.25
C GLN A 95 -13.13 -1.13 -13.63
N ASP A 96 -14.20 -1.17 -12.84
CA ASP A 96 -15.25 -0.16 -12.91
C ASP A 96 -14.69 1.22 -12.55
N ASP A 97 -15.21 2.25 -13.19
CA ASP A 97 -14.84 3.62 -12.87
C ASP A 97 -15.52 4.05 -11.56
N PRO A 98 -14.76 4.46 -10.54
CA PRO A 98 -15.38 4.87 -9.29
C PRO A 98 -16.00 6.27 -9.36
N VAL A 99 -15.59 7.13 -10.30
CA VAL A 99 -16.06 8.51 -10.40
C VAL A 99 -17.51 8.55 -10.88
N GLY A 100 -18.36 9.26 -10.14
CA GLY A 100 -19.79 9.38 -10.46
C GLY A 100 -20.67 8.27 -9.87
N GLN A 101 -20.09 7.23 -9.24
CA GLN A 101 -20.88 6.18 -8.57
C GLN A 101 -21.69 6.77 -7.41
N VAL A 102 -22.96 6.37 -7.32
CA VAL A 102 -23.84 6.73 -6.20
C VAL A 102 -23.56 5.81 -5.04
N MET A 103 -22.96 6.33 -3.97
CA MET A 103 -22.65 5.58 -2.75
C MET A 103 -23.88 5.34 -1.87
N SER A 104 -24.77 6.32 -1.82
CA SER A 104 -26.05 6.26 -1.10
C SER A 104 -26.99 7.35 -1.62
N GLU A 105 -28.30 7.09 -1.53
CA GLU A 105 -29.32 8.08 -1.83
C GLU A 105 -30.51 7.94 -0.87
N TRP A 106 -31.19 9.04 -0.57
CA TRP A 106 -32.31 9.07 0.37
C TRP A 106 -33.17 10.31 0.16
N ASP A 107 -34.44 10.21 0.59
CA ASP A 107 -35.40 11.30 0.63
C ASP A 107 -35.49 11.92 2.02
N ARG A 108 -35.85 13.21 2.06
CA ARG A 108 -36.11 13.92 3.31
C ARG A 108 -37.56 14.32 3.41
N PRO A 109 -38.13 14.39 4.65
CA PRO A 109 -39.50 14.88 4.84
C PRO A 109 -39.77 16.27 4.29
N SER A 110 -38.72 17.08 4.11
CA SER A 110 -38.78 18.40 3.47
C SER A 110 -39.00 18.34 1.95
N GLY A 111 -39.03 17.16 1.31
CA GLY A 111 -39.16 17.01 -0.14
C GLY A 111 -37.83 17.09 -0.90
N LEU A 112 -36.70 17.06 -0.19
CA LEU A 112 -35.40 16.98 -0.84
C LEU A 112 -35.02 15.53 -1.13
N HIS A 113 -34.55 15.25 -2.35
CA HIS A 113 -33.85 14.02 -2.73
C HIS A 113 -32.34 14.25 -2.71
N ILE A 114 -31.58 13.43 -1.98
CA ILE A 114 -30.15 13.61 -1.76
C ILE A 114 -29.39 12.38 -2.24
N LYS A 115 -28.36 12.60 -3.03
CA LYS A 115 -27.40 11.56 -3.47
C LYS A 115 -26.01 11.90 -2.96
N ARG A 116 -25.28 10.90 -2.47
CA ARG A 116 -23.84 10.98 -2.21
C ARG A 116 -23.10 10.28 -3.35
N VAL A 117 -22.32 11.06 -4.10
CA VAL A 117 -21.70 10.62 -5.36
C VAL A 117 -20.19 10.75 -5.26
N ARG A 118 -19.46 9.72 -5.69
CA ARG A 118 -17.99 9.71 -5.67
C ARG A 118 -17.40 10.77 -6.59
N THR A 119 -16.34 11.40 -6.12
CA THR A 119 -15.54 12.38 -6.89
C THR A 119 -14.04 12.11 -6.67
N PRO A 120 -13.17 12.48 -7.62
CA PRO A 120 -11.72 12.44 -7.40
C PRO A 120 -11.30 13.24 -6.17
N LEU A 121 -10.16 12.88 -5.59
CA LEU A 121 -9.49 13.68 -4.55
C LEU A 121 -8.90 14.96 -5.14
N GLY A 122 -8.31 14.87 -6.33
CA GLY A 122 -7.68 15.99 -7.03
C GLY A 122 -6.27 15.68 -7.50
N VAL A 123 -5.25 16.18 -6.81
CA VAL A 123 -3.83 15.92 -7.12
C VAL A 123 -3.19 15.07 -6.02
N ILE A 124 -2.54 13.99 -6.40
CA ILE A 124 -1.88 13.06 -5.48
C ILE A 124 -0.36 13.15 -5.68
N GLY A 125 0.38 13.38 -4.62
CA GLY A 125 1.84 13.25 -4.61
C GLY A 125 2.24 11.85 -4.20
N VAL A 126 3.05 11.15 -5.00
CA VAL A 126 3.55 9.80 -4.65
C VAL A 126 5.07 9.82 -4.55
N ILE A 127 5.58 9.50 -3.36
CA ILE A 127 7.03 9.48 -3.08
C ILE A 127 7.43 8.03 -2.83
N TYR A 128 8.35 7.48 -3.66
CA TYR A 128 8.69 6.07 -3.59
C TYR A 128 10.19 5.81 -3.75
N GLU A 129 10.67 4.70 -3.17
CA GLU A 129 12.05 4.24 -3.17
C GLU A 129 12.18 2.88 -3.86
N SER A 130 13.26 2.70 -4.66
CA SER A 130 13.71 1.43 -5.24
C SER A 130 12.62 0.56 -5.87
N ARG A 131 11.57 1.18 -6.44
CA ARG A 131 10.41 0.48 -7.01
C ARG A 131 9.94 1.17 -8.28
N PRO A 132 10.64 1.00 -9.43
CA PRO A 132 10.26 1.69 -10.68
C PRO A 132 8.85 1.34 -11.17
N ASN A 133 8.33 0.14 -10.87
CA ASN A 133 6.95 -0.27 -11.17
C ASN A 133 5.89 0.64 -10.52
N VAL A 134 6.18 1.25 -9.36
CA VAL A 134 5.25 2.18 -8.71
C VAL A 134 4.91 3.37 -9.60
N THR A 135 5.79 3.73 -10.53
CA THR A 135 5.50 4.74 -11.57
C THR A 135 4.24 4.37 -12.37
N ALA A 136 4.16 3.12 -12.82
CA ALA A 136 3.02 2.60 -13.58
C ALA A 136 1.78 2.43 -12.69
N ASP A 137 1.94 1.74 -11.55
CA ASP A 137 0.83 1.41 -10.65
C ASP A 137 0.14 2.68 -10.12
N ALA A 138 0.93 3.63 -9.60
CA ALA A 138 0.40 4.89 -9.07
C ALA A 138 -0.20 5.77 -10.18
N GLY A 139 0.46 5.83 -11.35
CA GLY A 139 -0.05 6.58 -12.51
C GLY A 139 -1.41 6.07 -12.94
N ALA A 140 -1.57 4.75 -13.10
CA ALA A 140 -2.81 4.13 -13.54
C ALA A 140 -3.95 4.26 -12.50
N LEU A 141 -3.67 3.98 -11.21
CA LEU A 141 -4.68 4.07 -10.15
C LEU A 141 -5.19 5.52 -9.96
N CYS A 142 -4.28 6.50 -9.98
CA CYS A 142 -4.67 7.90 -9.90
C CYS A 142 -5.52 8.30 -11.11
N LEU A 143 -5.09 7.96 -12.33
CA LEU A 143 -5.83 8.25 -13.55
C LEU A 143 -7.21 7.57 -13.56
N LYS A 144 -7.30 6.29 -13.16
CA LYS A 144 -8.57 5.56 -13.06
C LYS A 144 -9.56 6.25 -12.13
N ALA A 145 -9.06 6.75 -11.01
CA ALA A 145 -9.84 7.51 -10.02
C ALA A 145 -10.08 8.98 -10.41
N GLY A 146 -9.65 9.42 -11.60
CA GLY A 146 -9.83 10.80 -12.10
C GLY A 146 -8.90 11.82 -11.43
N ASN A 147 -7.81 11.38 -10.80
CA ASN A 147 -6.83 12.26 -10.16
C ASN A 147 -5.63 12.51 -11.05
N ALA A 148 -5.06 13.71 -10.98
CA ALA A 148 -3.71 13.94 -11.43
C ALA A 148 -2.70 13.45 -10.39
N VAL A 149 -1.48 13.11 -10.83
CA VAL A 149 -0.43 12.62 -9.94
C VAL A 149 0.93 13.27 -10.22
N ILE A 150 1.66 13.59 -9.15
CA ILE A 150 3.06 14.01 -9.19
C ILE A 150 3.90 12.90 -8.59
N LEU A 151 4.70 12.23 -9.42
CA LEU A 151 5.54 11.10 -9.09
C LEU A 151 6.95 11.56 -8.71
N ARG A 152 7.40 11.18 -7.51
CA ARG A 152 8.76 11.42 -7.04
C ARG A 152 9.42 10.09 -6.69
N GLY A 153 10.07 9.46 -7.67
CA GLY A 153 10.87 8.24 -7.47
C GLY A 153 12.21 8.51 -6.80
N GLY A 154 12.78 7.48 -6.19
CA GLY A 154 14.13 7.50 -5.65
C GLY A 154 15.19 7.80 -6.71
N SER A 155 16.36 8.26 -6.28
CA SER A 155 17.48 8.56 -7.18
C SER A 155 17.99 7.33 -7.92
N GLU A 156 17.81 6.17 -7.33
CA GLU A 156 18.22 4.86 -7.81
C GLU A 156 17.31 4.27 -8.89
N SER A 157 16.10 4.80 -9.09
CA SER A 157 15.15 4.37 -10.13
C SER A 157 14.88 5.45 -11.19
N PHE A 158 15.73 6.47 -11.23
CA PHE A 158 15.48 7.68 -12.03
C PHE A 158 15.35 7.43 -13.53
N HIS A 159 16.18 6.55 -14.09
CA HIS A 159 16.18 6.28 -15.53
C HIS A 159 15.01 5.40 -15.94
N SER A 160 14.81 4.27 -15.28
CA SER A 160 13.70 3.36 -15.56
C SER A 160 12.33 4.00 -15.31
N SER A 161 12.16 4.72 -14.19
CA SER A 161 10.94 5.49 -13.94
C SER A 161 10.68 6.56 -15.00
N GLY A 162 11.73 7.12 -15.62
CA GLY A 162 11.60 8.07 -16.72
C GLY A 162 11.00 7.47 -17.98
N VAL A 163 11.44 6.27 -18.36
CA VAL A 163 10.89 5.55 -19.54
C VAL A 163 9.46 5.10 -19.28
N ILE A 164 9.19 4.53 -18.09
CA ILE A 164 7.84 4.11 -17.72
C ILE A 164 6.87 5.30 -17.71
N HIS A 165 7.27 6.45 -17.14
CA HIS A 165 6.48 7.67 -17.19
C HIS A 165 6.18 8.11 -18.63
N SER A 166 7.15 8.04 -19.54
CA SER A 166 6.92 8.36 -20.95
C SER A 166 5.90 7.41 -21.61
N CYS A 167 5.87 6.12 -21.25
CA CYS A 167 4.84 5.19 -21.71
C CYS A 167 3.43 5.60 -21.20
N LEU A 168 3.33 6.09 -19.97
CA LEU A 168 2.05 6.61 -19.44
C LEU A 168 1.59 7.87 -20.19
N GLN A 169 2.53 8.76 -20.55
CA GLN A 169 2.21 9.93 -21.36
C GLN A 169 1.80 9.55 -22.79
N ASP A 170 2.40 8.51 -23.39
CA ASP A 170 1.95 7.96 -24.66
C ASP A 170 0.48 7.51 -24.58
N GLY A 171 0.10 6.84 -23.48
CA GLY A 171 -1.28 6.46 -23.21
C GLY A 171 -2.24 7.65 -23.10
N LEU A 172 -1.86 8.68 -22.33
CA LEU A 172 -2.67 9.90 -22.20
C LEU A 172 -2.91 10.58 -23.56
N ARG A 173 -1.86 10.71 -24.37
CA ARG A 173 -1.95 11.25 -25.73
C ARG A 173 -2.88 10.45 -26.64
N ALA A 174 -2.79 9.11 -26.59
CA ALA A 174 -3.64 8.23 -27.38
C ALA A 174 -5.15 8.40 -27.04
N ALA A 175 -5.46 8.77 -25.80
CA ALA A 175 -6.82 8.98 -25.33
C ALA A 175 -7.28 10.45 -25.38
N GLY A 176 -6.43 11.37 -25.82
CA GLY A 176 -6.73 12.80 -25.82
C GLY A 176 -6.86 13.43 -24.43
N LEU A 177 -6.24 12.80 -23.40
CA LEU A 177 -6.21 13.31 -22.04
C LEU A 177 -4.98 14.21 -21.81
N PRO A 178 -5.03 15.14 -20.85
CA PRO A 178 -3.91 16.05 -20.59
C PRO A 178 -2.67 15.27 -20.11
N GLU A 179 -1.53 15.49 -20.78
CA GLU A 179 -0.26 14.84 -20.42
C GLU A 179 0.19 15.19 -19.00
N ASP A 180 -0.16 16.38 -18.50
CA ASP A 180 0.11 16.83 -17.14
C ASP A 180 -0.71 16.13 -16.06
N ALA A 181 -1.61 15.22 -16.45
CA ALA A 181 -2.32 14.35 -15.53
C ALA A 181 -1.37 13.40 -14.78
N ILE A 182 -0.27 12.98 -15.42
CA ILE A 182 0.76 12.16 -14.79
C ILE A 182 2.09 12.86 -14.99
N GLN A 183 2.62 13.44 -13.93
CA GLN A 183 3.88 14.18 -13.95
C GLN A 183 4.95 13.46 -13.11
N ARG A 184 6.19 13.66 -13.46
CA ARG A 184 7.34 13.19 -12.71
C ARG A 184 8.25 14.35 -12.34
N VAL A 185 8.69 14.41 -11.07
CA VAL A 185 9.70 15.38 -10.63
C VAL A 185 10.99 15.19 -11.43
N PRO A 186 11.48 16.22 -12.14
CA PRO A 186 12.57 16.07 -13.11
C PRO A 186 13.96 16.06 -12.48
N THR A 187 14.07 16.08 -11.17
CA THR A 187 15.35 16.15 -10.45
C THR A 187 15.50 15.02 -9.41
N ARG A 188 16.75 14.67 -9.11
CA ARG A 188 17.13 13.77 -8.00
C ARG A 188 17.27 14.48 -6.66
N ASP A 189 17.22 15.81 -6.65
CA ASP A 189 17.41 16.59 -5.44
C ASP A 189 16.33 16.28 -4.40
N ARG A 190 16.76 16.10 -3.15
CA ARG A 190 15.86 15.84 -2.03
C ARG A 190 15.05 17.07 -1.61
N ALA A 191 15.52 18.28 -1.95
CA ALA A 191 14.76 19.50 -1.71
C ALA A 191 13.39 19.48 -2.38
N ALA A 192 13.26 18.81 -3.56
CA ALA A 192 11.97 18.63 -4.22
C ALA A 192 10.96 17.81 -3.38
N VAL A 193 11.44 16.90 -2.52
CA VAL A 193 10.57 16.19 -1.56
C VAL A 193 10.04 17.16 -0.52
N ALA A 194 10.91 17.98 0.08
CA ALA A 194 10.49 18.97 1.09
C ALA A 194 9.48 19.97 0.52
N GLU A 195 9.67 20.41 -0.74
CA GLU A 195 8.69 21.26 -1.42
C GLU A 195 7.36 20.53 -1.62
N LEU A 196 7.37 19.30 -2.18
CA LEU A 196 6.16 18.52 -2.42
C LEU A 196 5.31 18.33 -1.16
N LEU A 197 5.95 18.08 0.00
CA LEU A 197 5.28 17.91 1.28
C LEU A 197 4.55 19.17 1.78
N ARG A 198 4.87 20.35 1.23
CA ARG A 198 4.32 21.64 1.64
C ARG A 198 3.37 22.27 0.62
N MET A 199 3.16 21.62 -0.52
CA MET A 199 2.36 22.14 -1.63
C MET A 199 0.85 22.05 -1.40
N THR A 200 0.35 22.55 -0.27
CA THR A 200 -1.08 22.49 0.13
C THR A 200 -2.03 23.16 -0.86
N ASP A 201 -1.56 24.11 -1.66
CA ASP A 201 -2.37 24.80 -2.66
C ASP A 201 -2.58 23.95 -3.94
N TYR A 202 -1.72 22.94 -4.14
CA TYR A 202 -1.68 22.15 -5.37
C TYR A 202 -1.89 20.66 -5.17
N VAL A 203 -1.53 20.11 -4.02
CA VAL A 203 -1.55 18.67 -3.74
C VAL A 203 -2.54 18.39 -2.61
N ASP A 204 -3.43 17.43 -2.82
CA ASP A 204 -4.51 17.10 -1.88
C ASP A 204 -4.09 15.98 -0.92
N VAL A 205 -3.28 15.01 -1.38
CA VAL A 205 -2.82 13.87 -0.59
C VAL A 205 -1.40 13.47 -1.01
N ILE A 206 -0.59 13.06 -0.03
CA ILE A 206 0.72 12.42 -0.24
C ILE A 206 0.63 10.94 0.10
N VAL A 207 1.21 10.09 -0.74
CA VAL A 207 1.35 8.65 -0.51
C VAL A 207 2.83 8.27 -0.54
N PRO A 208 3.45 8.01 0.61
CA PRO A 208 4.83 7.49 0.65
C PRO A 208 4.86 5.98 0.42
N ARG A 209 5.82 5.51 -0.39
CA ARG A 209 6.09 4.10 -0.71
C ARG A 209 7.58 3.80 -0.52
N GLY A 210 7.99 3.50 0.68
CA GLY A 210 9.38 3.25 1.02
C GLY A 210 9.54 2.66 2.40
N GLY A 211 10.77 2.63 2.91
CA GLY A 211 11.06 2.17 4.25
C GLY A 211 10.64 3.17 5.34
N LYS A 212 10.72 2.71 6.60
CA LYS A 212 10.38 3.47 7.82
C LYS A 212 11.00 4.89 7.84
N GLY A 213 12.20 5.05 7.30
CA GLY A 213 12.88 6.36 7.23
C GLY A 213 12.14 7.37 6.36
N LEU A 214 11.72 6.97 5.16
CA LEU A 214 10.96 7.84 4.26
C LEU A 214 9.57 8.11 4.81
N VAL A 215 8.85 7.07 5.22
CA VAL A 215 7.47 7.22 5.72
C VAL A 215 7.44 8.10 6.96
N GLY A 216 8.35 7.87 7.92
CA GLY A 216 8.47 8.69 9.12
C GLY A 216 8.86 10.15 8.82
N LEU A 217 9.72 10.41 7.82
CA LEU A 217 10.00 11.76 7.35
C LEU A 217 8.73 12.43 6.83
N VAL A 218 8.01 11.76 5.92
CA VAL A 218 6.78 12.29 5.33
C VAL A 218 5.74 12.60 6.41
N GLN A 219 5.50 11.69 7.35
CA GLN A 219 4.54 11.90 8.44
C GLN A 219 4.89 13.08 9.35
N ARG A 220 6.18 13.35 9.59
CA ARG A 220 6.61 14.49 10.43
C ARG A 220 6.58 15.82 9.71
N GLU A 221 6.93 15.83 8.41
CA GLU A 221 7.22 17.08 7.68
C GLU A 221 6.03 17.51 6.77
N ALA A 222 5.13 16.60 6.42
CA ALA A 222 4.04 16.90 5.51
C ALA A 222 3.03 17.87 6.15
N ARG A 223 2.66 18.89 5.36
CA ARG A 223 1.50 19.76 5.61
C ARG A 223 0.29 19.32 4.80
N VAL A 224 0.52 18.56 3.75
CA VAL A 224 -0.51 17.89 2.95
C VAL A 224 -0.95 16.61 3.68
N PRO A 225 -2.24 16.23 3.68
CA PRO A 225 -2.70 14.95 4.22
C PRO A 225 -1.92 13.75 3.68
N VAL A 226 -1.70 12.72 4.50
CA VAL A 226 -0.87 11.56 4.14
C VAL A 226 -1.65 10.26 4.29
N PHE A 227 -1.63 9.40 3.26
CA PHE A 227 -2.04 8.00 3.35
C PHE A 227 -0.80 7.14 3.52
N ALA A 228 -0.61 6.58 4.70
CA ALA A 228 0.57 5.77 5.01
C ALA A 228 0.32 4.77 6.12
N HIS A 229 1.19 3.76 6.17
CA HIS A 229 1.54 3.03 7.39
C HIS A 229 3.04 3.16 7.60
N LEU A 230 3.46 3.18 8.85
CA LEU A 230 4.88 3.30 9.18
C LEU A 230 5.56 1.95 9.19
N GLU A 231 4.89 0.95 9.76
CA GLU A 231 5.36 -0.43 9.96
C GLU A 231 4.19 -1.41 9.83
N GLY A 232 4.48 -2.65 9.45
CA GLY A 232 3.55 -3.77 9.43
C GLY A 232 3.86 -4.77 10.56
N ILE A 233 3.61 -4.42 11.82
CA ILE A 233 3.78 -5.34 12.95
C ILE A 233 2.55 -6.24 13.03
N VAL A 234 2.60 -7.32 12.30
CA VAL A 234 1.49 -8.25 12.07
C VAL A 234 1.49 -9.37 13.10
N HIS A 235 0.35 -9.56 13.77
CA HIS A 235 0.18 -10.61 14.77
C HIS A 235 -0.71 -11.74 14.25
N ILE A 236 -0.39 -12.96 14.66
CA ILE A 236 -1.26 -14.13 14.54
C ILE A 236 -1.52 -14.66 15.94
N TYR A 237 -2.78 -14.77 16.35
CA TYR A 237 -3.18 -15.44 17.57
C TYR A 237 -3.69 -16.84 17.26
N LEU A 238 -3.02 -17.84 17.86
CA LEU A 238 -3.39 -19.25 17.81
C LEU A 238 -4.24 -19.59 19.04
N ASP A 239 -5.53 -19.76 18.83
CA ASP A 239 -6.49 -20.10 19.87
C ASP A 239 -6.50 -21.59 20.18
N LYS A 240 -6.95 -21.98 21.39
CA LYS A 240 -7.04 -23.38 21.82
C LYS A 240 -7.93 -24.24 20.90
N ASP A 241 -8.95 -23.63 20.30
CA ASP A 241 -9.91 -24.28 19.39
C ASP A 241 -9.50 -24.14 17.92
N ALA A 242 -8.21 -23.97 17.63
CA ALA A 242 -7.66 -23.93 16.29
C ALA A 242 -7.61 -25.32 15.66
N ASP A 243 -7.97 -25.41 14.36
CA ASP A 243 -7.71 -26.62 13.56
C ASP A 243 -6.19 -26.75 13.34
N PRO A 244 -5.58 -27.90 13.69
CA PRO A 244 -4.13 -28.06 13.63
C PRO A 244 -3.52 -27.91 12.24
N GLN A 245 -4.20 -28.40 11.19
CA GLN A 245 -3.67 -28.32 9.83
C GLN A 245 -3.78 -26.87 9.30
N LYS A 246 -4.92 -26.21 9.51
CA LYS A 246 -5.08 -24.81 9.13
C LYS A 246 -4.06 -23.92 9.84
N ALA A 247 -3.83 -24.15 11.14
CA ALA A 247 -2.88 -23.39 11.92
C ALA A 247 -1.46 -23.49 11.37
N MET A 248 -1.01 -24.73 11.10
CA MET A 248 0.32 -24.99 10.52
C MET A 248 0.45 -24.29 9.17
N ASP A 249 -0.50 -24.51 8.24
CA ASP A 249 -0.45 -23.95 6.89
C ASP A 249 -0.47 -22.42 6.90
N VAL A 250 -1.35 -21.81 7.72
CA VAL A 250 -1.50 -20.36 7.81
C VAL A 250 -0.25 -19.70 8.37
N VAL A 251 0.27 -20.20 9.51
CA VAL A 251 1.46 -19.59 10.16
C VAL A 251 2.69 -19.74 9.28
N MET A 252 2.93 -20.94 8.74
CA MET A 252 4.06 -21.18 7.86
C MET A 252 4.02 -20.31 6.62
N ASN A 253 2.86 -20.23 5.95
CA ASN A 253 2.70 -19.37 4.78
C ASN A 253 2.85 -17.88 5.14
N ALA A 254 2.25 -17.42 6.22
CA ALA A 254 2.28 -16.03 6.65
C ALA A 254 3.71 -15.53 6.93
N LYS A 255 4.60 -16.41 7.43
CA LYS A 255 5.99 -16.04 7.71
C LYS A 255 6.95 -16.34 6.57
N THR A 256 6.86 -17.50 5.93
CA THR A 256 7.95 -17.99 5.06
C THR A 256 7.74 -17.71 3.57
N ARG A 257 6.50 -17.44 3.11
CA ARG A 257 6.23 -17.20 1.69
C ARG A 257 6.98 -15.97 1.16
N ARG A 258 6.95 -14.86 1.89
CA ARG A 258 7.63 -13.61 1.53
C ARG A 258 7.80 -12.74 2.77
N THR A 259 9.01 -12.64 3.28
CA THR A 259 9.30 -11.93 4.54
C THR A 259 9.33 -10.41 4.40
N GLY A 260 9.75 -9.90 3.24
CA GLY A 260 9.99 -8.46 3.03
C GLY A 260 8.75 -7.63 2.67
N ILE A 261 7.54 -8.06 3.08
CA ILE A 261 6.28 -7.33 2.87
C ILE A 261 5.60 -7.05 4.20
N CYS A 262 4.86 -5.96 4.27
CA CYS A 262 4.19 -5.51 5.50
C CYS A 262 3.06 -6.44 6.00
N GLY A 263 2.60 -7.39 5.17
CA GLY A 263 1.64 -8.44 5.56
C GLY A 263 2.30 -9.71 6.10
N ALA A 264 3.64 -9.81 6.15
CA ALA A 264 4.32 -10.95 6.75
C ALA A 264 4.08 -10.99 8.27
N ALA A 265 3.91 -12.19 8.84
CA ALA A 265 3.75 -12.33 10.28
C ALA A 265 5.06 -11.96 11.01
N GLU A 266 4.93 -11.12 12.05
CA GLU A 266 6.05 -10.66 12.86
C GLU A 266 5.95 -11.10 14.34
N CYS A 267 4.74 -11.45 14.80
CA CYS A 267 4.51 -11.96 16.13
C CYS A 267 3.45 -13.08 16.12
N LEU A 268 3.78 -14.22 16.75
CA LEU A 268 2.88 -15.34 16.99
C LEU A 268 2.51 -15.41 18.48
N LEU A 269 1.22 -15.27 18.77
CA LEU A 269 0.66 -15.40 20.11
C LEU A 269 0.01 -16.78 20.23
N ILE A 270 0.39 -17.57 21.24
CA ILE A 270 -0.04 -18.96 21.40
C ILE A 270 -0.85 -19.08 22.68
N HIS A 271 -2.07 -19.63 22.57
CA HIS A 271 -2.86 -19.98 23.76
C HIS A 271 -2.09 -20.95 24.64
N ARG A 272 -2.11 -20.73 25.98
CA ARG A 272 -1.32 -21.52 26.94
C ARG A 272 -1.52 -23.03 26.83
N ASP A 273 -2.74 -23.47 26.54
CA ASP A 273 -3.09 -24.90 26.46
C ASP A 273 -2.50 -25.61 25.23
N LEU A 274 -1.92 -24.86 24.30
CA LEU A 274 -1.30 -25.38 23.07
C LEU A 274 0.22 -25.49 23.14
N VAL A 275 0.84 -25.04 24.22
CA VAL A 275 2.31 -24.97 24.34
C VAL A 275 2.98 -26.33 24.15
N ASP A 276 2.46 -27.38 24.83
CA ASP A 276 2.99 -28.74 24.79
C ASP A 276 2.50 -29.55 23.57
N GLY A 277 1.72 -28.96 22.68
CA GLY A 277 1.14 -29.57 21.49
C GLY A 277 1.34 -28.73 20.24
N LEU A 278 0.23 -28.36 19.61
CA LEU A 278 0.19 -27.65 18.33
C LEU A 278 1.10 -26.40 18.30
N GLY A 279 1.10 -25.60 19.36
CA GLY A 279 1.93 -24.39 19.43
C GLY A 279 3.42 -24.73 19.39
N GLY A 280 3.85 -25.73 20.17
CA GLY A 280 5.23 -26.22 20.15
C GLY A 280 5.62 -26.84 18.80
N ASP A 281 4.69 -27.56 18.15
CA ASP A 281 4.93 -28.12 16.81
C ASP A 281 5.15 -27.03 15.76
N ILE A 282 4.35 -25.95 15.79
CA ILE A 282 4.51 -24.80 14.90
C ILE A 282 5.84 -24.08 15.14
N ILE A 283 6.27 -23.90 16.40
CA ILE A 283 7.57 -23.30 16.72
C ILE A 283 8.71 -24.15 16.14
N ARG A 284 8.67 -25.47 16.31
CA ARG A 284 9.66 -26.40 15.72
C ARG A 284 9.67 -26.31 14.19
N ALA A 285 8.52 -26.30 13.55
CA ALA A 285 8.41 -26.17 12.09
C ALA A 285 8.99 -24.83 11.58
N LEU A 286 8.76 -23.72 12.28
CA LEU A 286 9.37 -22.43 11.95
C LEU A 286 10.89 -22.48 12.04
N VAL A 287 11.44 -23.07 13.12
CA VAL A 287 12.90 -23.26 13.31
C VAL A 287 13.48 -24.14 12.21
N GLU A 288 12.84 -25.27 11.89
CA GLU A 288 13.27 -26.18 10.81
C GLU A 288 13.25 -25.47 9.42
N ALA A 289 12.31 -24.55 9.19
CA ALA A 289 12.26 -23.74 7.99
C ALA A 289 13.31 -22.61 7.97
N GLY A 290 14.14 -22.48 8.99
CA GLY A 290 15.20 -21.48 9.10
C GLY A 290 14.74 -20.13 9.65
N VAL A 291 13.54 -20.06 10.25
CA VAL A 291 13.05 -18.86 10.94
C VAL A 291 13.69 -18.78 12.33
N ARG A 292 14.29 -17.63 12.64
CA ARG A 292 14.73 -17.33 14.01
C ARG A 292 13.53 -16.92 14.86
N VAL A 293 13.17 -17.79 15.80
CA VAL A 293 12.04 -17.54 16.71
C VAL A 293 12.55 -16.88 17.99
N HIS A 294 12.15 -15.64 18.22
CA HIS A 294 12.40 -14.91 19.48
C HIS A 294 11.28 -15.24 20.46
N ALA A 295 11.56 -16.16 21.37
CA ALA A 295 10.59 -16.83 22.21
C ALA A 295 10.53 -16.23 23.62
N ASP A 296 9.33 -16.15 24.21
CA ASP A 296 9.16 -15.84 25.62
C ASP A 296 9.78 -16.96 26.51
N PRO A 297 9.91 -16.77 27.84
CA PRO A 297 10.55 -17.76 28.71
C PRO A 297 9.93 -19.16 28.64
N THR A 298 8.64 -19.30 28.36
CA THR A 298 7.94 -20.59 28.26
C THR A 298 8.34 -21.31 26.97
N LEU A 299 8.32 -20.65 25.85
CA LEU A 299 8.65 -21.18 24.53
C LEU A 299 10.18 -21.28 24.31
N ALA A 300 10.99 -20.52 25.04
CA ALA A 300 12.45 -20.55 24.97
C ALA A 300 13.06 -21.89 25.42
N THR A 301 12.26 -22.79 25.98
CA THR A 301 12.64 -24.17 26.28
C THR A 301 12.68 -25.07 25.04
N ILE A 302 12.10 -24.64 23.92
CA ILE A 302 12.11 -25.38 22.66
C ILE A 302 13.47 -25.17 21.98
N GLU A 303 14.12 -26.25 21.60
CA GLU A 303 15.44 -26.23 20.96
C GLU A 303 15.40 -25.41 19.64
N GLY A 304 16.42 -24.59 19.42
CA GLY A 304 16.58 -23.74 18.22
C GLY A 304 15.93 -22.37 18.34
N THR A 305 15.21 -22.07 19.43
CA THR A 305 14.68 -20.73 19.68
C THR A 305 15.73 -19.80 20.30
N THR A 306 15.48 -18.51 20.24
CA THR A 306 16.29 -17.44 20.86
C THR A 306 15.43 -16.74 21.93
N PRO A 307 15.92 -16.44 23.14
CA PRO A 307 15.15 -15.69 24.12
C PRO A 307 14.75 -14.31 23.59
N ALA A 308 13.47 -13.99 23.69
CA ALA A 308 12.95 -12.67 23.34
C ALA A 308 13.33 -11.60 24.37
N THR A 309 13.42 -10.39 23.92
CA THR A 309 13.55 -9.16 24.73
C THR A 309 12.30 -8.29 24.58
N ASP A 310 12.14 -7.27 25.42
CA ASP A 310 11.02 -6.34 25.32
C ASP A 310 10.96 -5.62 23.95
N ALA A 311 12.10 -5.49 23.28
CA ALA A 311 12.18 -4.86 21.97
C ALA A 311 11.62 -5.72 20.82
N ASP A 312 11.42 -7.02 21.05
CA ASP A 312 10.95 -7.95 20.02
C ASP A 312 9.43 -7.88 19.82
N TRP A 313 8.67 -7.50 20.84
CA TRP A 313 7.21 -7.51 20.80
C TRP A 313 6.59 -6.52 19.82
N GLY A 314 7.22 -5.37 19.62
CA GLY A 314 6.77 -4.31 18.72
C GLY A 314 7.72 -4.11 17.54
N ARG A 315 8.31 -5.18 17.01
CA ARG A 315 9.32 -5.11 15.95
C ARG A 315 8.81 -5.67 14.63
N GLU A 316 8.99 -4.91 13.57
CA GLU A 316 8.88 -5.37 12.19
C GLU A 316 10.27 -5.85 11.74
N TYR A 317 10.46 -7.16 11.57
CA TYR A 317 11.75 -7.75 11.17
C TYR A 317 12.00 -7.67 9.68
N LEU A 318 10.97 -7.90 8.85
CA LEU A 318 11.06 -8.01 7.39
C LEU A 318 12.07 -9.07 6.91
N ASP A 319 12.32 -10.06 7.73
CA ASP A 319 13.29 -11.16 7.51
C ASP A 319 12.74 -12.47 8.07
N MET A 320 13.55 -13.54 8.02
CA MET A 320 13.26 -14.85 8.61
C MET A 320 13.40 -14.82 10.15
N ASP A 321 12.76 -13.85 10.77
CA ASP A 321 12.67 -13.67 12.22
C ASP A 321 11.20 -13.46 12.63
N ILE A 322 10.79 -14.00 13.77
CA ILE A 322 9.44 -13.84 14.35
C ILE A 322 9.51 -13.85 15.87
N ALA A 323 8.75 -12.97 16.53
CA ALA A 323 8.53 -13.07 17.98
C ALA A 323 7.46 -14.11 18.28
N ALA A 324 7.58 -14.84 19.40
CA ALA A 324 6.57 -15.79 19.86
C ALA A 324 6.32 -15.67 21.36
N LYS A 325 5.06 -15.60 21.75
CA LYS A 325 4.64 -15.38 23.14
C LYS A 325 3.44 -16.23 23.51
N VAL A 326 3.44 -16.75 24.73
CA VAL A 326 2.28 -17.43 25.33
C VAL A 326 1.33 -16.38 25.92
N VAL A 327 0.04 -16.57 25.66
CA VAL A 327 -1.05 -15.77 26.26
C VAL A 327 -2.09 -16.68 26.90
N ASP A 328 -2.83 -16.15 27.84
CA ASP A 328 -3.79 -16.94 28.60
C ASP A 328 -5.01 -17.35 27.78
N ASP A 329 -5.48 -16.40 26.96
CA ASP A 329 -6.68 -16.52 26.14
C ASP A 329 -6.72 -15.41 25.06
N VAL A 330 -7.87 -15.28 24.39
CA VAL A 330 -8.09 -14.23 23.39
C VAL A 330 -7.98 -12.81 23.97
N ASP A 331 -8.33 -12.61 25.25
CA ASP A 331 -8.21 -11.29 25.86
C ASP A 331 -6.76 -10.90 26.10
N GLY A 332 -5.92 -11.85 26.53
CA GLY A 332 -4.48 -11.66 26.62
C GLY A 332 -3.84 -11.35 25.25
N ALA A 333 -4.31 -12.03 24.18
CA ALA A 333 -3.87 -11.73 22.83
C ALA A 333 -4.28 -10.31 22.38
N ILE A 334 -5.54 -9.92 22.65
CA ILE A 334 -6.06 -8.58 22.34
C ILE A 334 -5.27 -7.49 23.07
N GLU A 335 -4.95 -7.69 24.35
CA GLU A 335 -4.15 -6.73 25.14
C GLU A 335 -2.75 -6.57 24.54
N HIS A 336 -2.09 -7.68 24.18
CA HIS A 336 -0.78 -7.66 23.55
C HIS A 336 -0.82 -6.93 22.21
N ILE A 337 -1.78 -7.27 21.32
CA ILE A 337 -1.93 -6.65 20.01
C ILE A 337 -2.19 -5.15 20.16
N ARG A 338 -3.07 -4.73 21.06
CA ARG A 338 -3.33 -3.29 21.31
C ARG A 338 -2.10 -2.51 21.76
N THR A 339 -1.18 -3.20 22.45
CA THR A 339 0.03 -2.58 22.96
C THR A 339 1.12 -2.46 21.90
N PHE A 340 1.26 -3.47 21.06
CA PHE A 340 2.43 -3.62 20.20
C PHE A 340 2.16 -3.59 18.70
N SER A 341 0.89 -3.77 18.25
CA SER A 341 0.54 -3.76 16.83
C SER A 341 0.67 -2.36 16.23
N SER A 342 1.03 -2.33 14.95
CA SER A 342 0.97 -1.13 14.09
C SER A 342 -0.44 -0.82 13.58
N SER A 343 -1.46 -1.58 13.97
CA SER A 343 -2.83 -1.53 13.45
C SER A 343 -2.91 -1.80 11.94
N HIS A 344 -1.98 -2.56 11.41
CA HIS A 344 -1.94 -2.94 9.99
C HIS A 344 -2.83 -4.16 9.71
N THR A 345 -2.38 -5.33 10.13
CA THR A 345 -3.08 -6.60 9.91
C THR A 345 -2.87 -7.50 11.12
N ASP A 346 -3.96 -8.08 11.63
CA ASP A 346 -3.89 -9.08 12.70
C ASP A 346 -4.84 -10.24 12.37
N CYS A 347 -4.44 -11.47 12.74
CA CYS A 347 -5.18 -12.68 12.42
C CYS A 347 -5.44 -13.51 13.69
N VAL A 348 -6.64 -14.13 13.75
CA VAL A 348 -6.95 -15.19 14.72
C VAL A 348 -7.12 -16.51 13.99
N ILE A 349 -6.55 -17.58 14.56
CA ILE A 349 -6.76 -18.95 14.09
C ILE A 349 -7.61 -19.67 15.14
N THR A 350 -8.87 -19.91 14.82
CA THR A 350 -9.86 -20.54 15.71
C THR A 350 -11.04 -21.08 14.93
N GLU A 351 -11.63 -22.18 15.40
CA GLU A 351 -12.92 -22.67 14.91
C GLU A 351 -14.09 -22.17 15.80
N ASP A 352 -13.81 -21.52 16.92
CA ASP A 352 -14.82 -20.91 17.78
C ASP A 352 -15.25 -19.54 17.25
N ASP A 353 -16.52 -19.40 16.86
CA ASP A 353 -17.11 -18.17 16.37
C ASP A 353 -17.13 -17.05 17.45
N ALA A 354 -17.33 -17.40 18.71
CA ALA A 354 -17.38 -16.42 19.79
C ALA A 354 -16.00 -15.78 20.05
N VAL A 355 -14.93 -16.57 19.93
CA VAL A 355 -13.55 -16.09 20.01
C VAL A 355 -13.25 -15.18 18.82
N ALA A 356 -13.64 -15.56 17.62
CA ALA A 356 -13.45 -14.76 16.42
C ALA A 356 -14.20 -13.42 16.49
N ASP A 357 -15.47 -13.45 16.90
CA ASP A 357 -16.29 -12.23 17.08
C ASP A 357 -15.71 -11.31 18.14
N ARG A 358 -15.20 -11.87 19.25
CA ARG A 358 -14.54 -11.08 20.28
C ARG A 358 -13.26 -10.42 19.76
N PHE A 359 -12.44 -11.14 19.01
CA PHE A 359 -11.23 -10.64 18.37
C PHE A 359 -11.56 -9.48 17.43
N PHE A 360 -12.55 -9.65 16.53
CA PHE A 360 -12.95 -8.64 15.56
C PHE A 360 -13.58 -7.40 16.19
N THR A 361 -14.36 -7.56 17.25
CA THR A 361 -15.03 -6.43 17.90
C THR A 361 -14.13 -5.65 18.85
N ARG A 362 -13.05 -6.26 19.33
CA ARG A 362 -12.16 -5.66 20.33
C ARG A 362 -10.85 -5.13 19.75
N LEU A 363 -10.52 -5.47 18.52
CA LEU A 363 -9.39 -4.92 17.77
C LEU A 363 -9.88 -3.96 16.69
N ASP A 364 -9.00 -3.04 16.29
CA ASP A 364 -9.29 -2.01 15.31
C ASP A 364 -8.09 -1.83 14.34
N SER A 365 -7.54 -2.95 13.90
CA SER A 365 -6.54 -2.97 12.83
C SER A 365 -7.20 -2.75 11.47
N ALA A 366 -6.46 -2.24 10.50
CA ALA A 366 -6.99 -1.96 9.16
C ALA A 366 -7.53 -3.23 8.49
N ILE A 367 -6.89 -4.37 8.78
CA ILE A 367 -7.29 -5.68 8.27
C ILE A 367 -7.32 -6.66 9.45
N LEU A 368 -8.46 -7.32 9.64
CA LEU A 368 -8.62 -8.41 10.61
C LEU A 368 -8.99 -9.68 9.85
N MET A 369 -8.30 -10.78 10.14
CA MET A 369 -8.46 -12.06 9.46
C MET A 369 -8.80 -13.20 10.42
N ARG A 370 -9.51 -14.20 9.93
CA ARG A 370 -9.72 -15.49 10.61
C ARG A 370 -9.29 -16.61 9.68
N ASN A 371 -8.46 -17.53 10.18
CA ASN A 371 -8.04 -18.74 9.48
C ASN A 371 -7.49 -18.47 8.07
N ALA A 372 -6.81 -17.34 7.87
CA ALA A 372 -6.24 -16.95 6.59
C ALA A 372 -4.83 -16.38 6.78
N SER A 373 -3.94 -16.69 5.85
CA SER A 373 -2.58 -16.13 5.85
C SER A 373 -2.62 -14.61 5.73
N THR A 374 -1.88 -13.92 6.58
CA THR A 374 -1.76 -12.45 6.54
C THR A 374 -1.08 -11.95 5.26
N GLN A 375 -0.49 -12.83 4.45
CA GLN A 375 0.00 -12.54 3.11
C GLN A 375 -1.09 -12.13 2.11
N PHE A 376 -2.37 -12.41 2.42
CA PHE A 376 -3.52 -11.89 1.66
C PHE A 376 -3.84 -10.42 1.93
N ALA A 377 -3.12 -9.74 2.82
CA ALA A 377 -3.23 -8.29 3.03
C ALA A 377 -2.62 -7.52 1.84
N ASP A 378 -3.29 -7.57 0.70
CA ASP A 378 -2.86 -7.07 -0.60
C ASP A 378 -4.07 -6.63 -1.44
N GLY A 379 -3.96 -5.50 -2.14
CA GLY A 379 -5.06 -4.96 -2.94
C GLY A 379 -5.44 -5.84 -4.12
N GLY A 380 -4.51 -6.61 -4.68
CA GLY A 380 -4.79 -7.59 -5.74
C GLY A 380 -5.67 -8.71 -5.22
N GLU A 381 -5.33 -9.27 -4.06
CA GLU A 381 -6.08 -10.36 -3.41
C GLU A 381 -7.46 -9.88 -2.92
N PHE A 382 -7.62 -8.60 -2.59
CA PHE A 382 -8.90 -8.01 -2.20
C PHE A 382 -9.78 -7.60 -3.40
N GLY A 383 -9.37 -7.96 -4.62
CA GLY A 383 -10.12 -7.65 -5.84
C GLY A 383 -10.00 -6.20 -6.31
N MET A 384 -9.06 -5.43 -5.75
CA MET A 384 -8.79 -4.05 -6.15
C MET A 384 -7.83 -3.97 -7.36
N GLY A 385 -7.34 -5.10 -7.87
CA GLY A 385 -6.45 -5.24 -9.02
C GLY A 385 -5.03 -4.75 -8.79
N ALA A 386 -4.87 -3.63 -8.11
CA ALA A 386 -3.61 -3.06 -7.65
C ALA A 386 -3.86 -2.14 -6.45
N GLU A 387 -2.79 -1.78 -5.74
CA GLU A 387 -2.83 -0.79 -4.67
C GLU A 387 -1.70 0.23 -4.82
N ILE A 388 -1.97 1.47 -4.45
CA ILE A 388 -0.94 2.50 -4.33
C ILE A 388 -0.18 2.39 -3.01
N GLY A 389 -0.72 1.65 -2.04
CA GLY A 389 -0.19 1.37 -0.72
C GLY A 389 -1.26 0.86 0.21
N ILE A 390 -0.86 0.53 1.45
CA ILE A 390 -1.79 0.21 2.54
C ILE A 390 -1.77 1.37 3.53
N ALA A 391 -2.92 1.81 4.02
CA ALA A 391 -3.03 2.87 5.00
C ALA A 391 -3.61 2.33 6.31
N THR A 392 -3.03 2.71 7.45
CA THR A 392 -3.52 2.33 8.78
C THR A 392 -4.28 3.44 9.49
N GLY A 393 -4.17 4.67 8.98
CA GLY A 393 -4.91 5.83 9.47
C GLY A 393 -6.43 5.68 9.31
N LYS A 394 -7.20 6.39 10.15
CA LYS A 394 -8.67 6.35 10.12
C LYS A 394 -9.31 7.47 9.30
N MET A 395 -8.50 8.44 8.90
CA MET A 395 -8.96 9.55 8.07
C MET A 395 -8.93 9.13 6.61
N HIS A 396 -10.11 9.07 5.98
CA HIS A 396 -10.38 8.71 4.60
C HIS A 396 -10.09 7.25 4.26
N ALA A 397 -8.93 6.91 3.61
CA ALA A 397 -8.62 5.53 3.19
C ALA A 397 -7.97 4.71 4.31
N ARG A 398 -8.37 3.44 4.46
CA ARG A 398 -7.81 2.48 5.41
C ARG A 398 -7.73 1.09 4.79
N GLY A 399 -6.68 0.34 5.07
CA GLY A 399 -6.35 -0.90 4.37
C GLY A 399 -5.69 -0.63 3.01
N PRO A 400 -5.76 -1.58 2.06
CA PRO A 400 -5.26 -1.38 0.71
C PRO A 400 -5.94 -0.19 0.03
N VAL A 401 -5.17 0.65 -0.66
CA VAL A 401 -5.63 1.87 -1.33
C VAL A 401 -5.64 1.64 -2.83
N GLY A 402 -6.77 1.21 -3.36
CA GLY A 402 -7.04 1.08 -4.79
C GLY A 402 -7.68 2.34 -5.39
N ALA A 403 -8.19 2.23 -6.62
CA ALA A 403 -8.80 3.37 -7.32
C ALA A 403 -10.02 3.95 -6.57
N GLU A 404 -10.85 3.10 -5.97
CA GLU A 404 -12.03 3.55 -5.21
C GLU A 404 -11.64 4.38 -4.00
N GLN A 405 -10.58 3.99 -3.25
CA GLN A 405 -10.09 4.69 -2.08
C GLN A 405 -9.41 6.02 -2.41
N LEU A 406 -9.02 6.23 -3.66
CA LEU A 406 -8.51 7.50 -4.18
C LEU A 406 -9.62 8.47 -4.61
N THR A 407 -10.84 8.27 -4.10
CA THR A 407 -11.99 9.15 -4.32
C THR A 407 -12.54 9.69 -3.00
N SER A 408 -13.19 10.84 -3.06
CA SER A 408 -14.05 11.37 -2.02
C SER A 408 -15.50 11.39 -2.52
N PHE A 409 -16.35 12.27 -2.02
CA PHE A 409 -17.72 12.37 -2.47
C PHE A 409 -18.23 13.82 -2.42
N LYS A 410 -19.28 14.07 -3.20
CA LYS A 410 -20.10 15.29 -3.11
C LYS A 410 -21.56 14.91 -2.90
N TYR A 411 -22.35 15.85 -2.39
CA TYR A 411 -23.79 15.71 -2.33
C TYR A 411 -24.43 16.39 -3.52
N ILE A 412 -25.38 15.69 -4.17
CA ILE A 412 -26.30 16.25 -5.17
C ILE A 412 -27.66 16.31 -4.49
N VAL A 413 -28.23 17.50 -4.38
CA VAL A 413 -29.50 17.75 -3.70
C VAL A 413 -30.49 18.31 -4.70
N VAL A 414 -31.62 17.63 -4.85
CA VAL A 414 -32.71 18.03 -5.77
C VAL A 414 -33.97 18.34 -4.95
N GLY A 415 -34.56 19.46 -5.20
CA GLY A 415 -35.83 19.90 -4.64
C GLY A 415 -36.74 20.42 -5.73
N GLN A 416 -38.00 20.72 -5.39
CA GLN A 416 -39.03 21.30 -6.28
C GLN A 416 -39.47 22.70 -5.78
N GLY A 417 -38.51 23.62 -5.62
CA GLY A 417 -38.76 24.91 -5.00
C GLY A 417 -38.82 24.82 -3.47
N THR A 418 -38.24 23.75 -2.88
CA THR A 418 -38.25 23.54 -1.43
C THR A 418 -37.46 24.62 -0.71
N VAL A 419 -38.10 25.29 0.23
CA VAL A 419 -37.50 26.34 1.07
C VAL A 419 -37.40 25.84 2.52
N ARG A 420 -36.40 26.31 3.23
CA ARG A 420 -36.26 26.02 4.66
C ARG A 420 -37.17 26.97 5.43
N PRO A 421 -38.07 26.46 6.34
CA PRO A 421 -38.93 27.29 7.15
C PRO A 421 -38.16 28.20 8.11
#